data_eb003eb85f1746f66b2bc2615ae99806
#
_entry.id   eb003eb85f1746f66b2bc2615ae99806
#
_cell.length_a   1.000
_cell.length_b   1.000
_cell.length_c   1.000
_cell.angle_alpha   90.00
_cell.angle_beta   90.00
_cell.angle_gamma   90.00
#
_symmetry.space_group_name_H-M   'P 1'
#
loop_
_entity.id
_entity.type
_entity.pdbx_description
1 polymer ?
#
loop_
_entity_poly.entity_id
_entity_poly.type
_entity_poly.pdbx_seq_one_letter_code
_entity_poly.pdbx_strand_id
1 'polypeptide(L)'
;MRLRQATPEDAEALTHLHLDVWDDAYTGLVEQRVLDERRTDVPARVERWRGILAGPREEPLWLAVEVGPGGDEELVGFASAGPARDGDVDTATELWSLYVRARLWGTGVGYALLQAAIGDRAAYLWVLAGNDRAIGFYERQGFRLDGTVDELDDGRHLRMLRAGT
;
A
#
# COMPACT_ATOMS: atom_id res chain seq x y z
N MET A 1 4.30 -3.13 -18.33
CA MET A 1 4.09 -3.32 -16.89
C MET A 1 3.70 -4.77 -16.63
N ARG A 2 4.21 -5.39 -15.58
CA ARG A 2 3.82 -6.73 -15.09
C ARG A 2 3.67 -6.71 -13.56
N LEU A 3 2.90 -7.65 -13.03
CA LEU A 3 2.86 -7.93 -11.58
C LEU A 3 3.70 -9.15 -11.27
N ARG A 4 4.39 -9.13 -10.14
CA ARG A 4 5.08 -10.30 -9.57
C ARG A 4 5.10 -10.24 -8.05
N GLN A 5 5.34 -11.36 -7.43
CA GLN A 5 5.55 -11.42 -5.99
C GLN A 5 6.92 -10.83 -5.63
N ALA A 6 6.99 -10.21 -4.46
CA ALA A 6 8.24 -9.70 -3.91
C ALA A 6 9.10 -10.82 -3.33
N THR A 7 10.41 -10.65 -3.44
CA THR A 7 11.43 -11.52 -2.84
C THR A 7 12.34 -10.71 -1.91
N PRO A 8 13.15 -11.34 -1.05
CA PRO A 8 14.06 -10.61 -0.16
C PRO A 8 15.06 -9.68 -0.89
N GLU A 9 15.39 -10.00 -2.14
CA GLU A 9 16.28 -9.20 -2.99
C GLU A 9 15.66 -7.85 -3.37
N ASP A 10 14.34 -7.72 -3.30
CA ASP A 10 13.63 -6.46 -3.59
C ASP A 10 13.68 -5.45 -2.43
N ALA A 11 14.21 -5.81 -1.28
CA ALA A 11 14.12 -5.01 -0.05
C ALA A 11 14.64 -3.57 -0.22
N GLU A 12 15.75 -3.38 -0.93
CA GLU A 12 16.32 -2.05 -1.18
C GLU A 12 15.43 -1.23 -2.12
N ALA A 13 15.08 -1.79 -3.28
CA ALA A 13 14.23 -1.12 -4.26
C ALA A 13 12.84 -0.81 -3.68
N LEU A 14 12.27 -1.73 -2.90
CA LEU A 14 10.99 -1.55 -2.23
C LEU A 14 11.05 -0.47 -1.15
N THR A 15 12.17 -0.35 -0.41
CA THR A 15 12.38 0.72 0.56
C THR A 15 12.33 2.08 -0.13
N HIS A 16 13.07 2.27 -1.21
CA HIS A 16 13.09 3.52 -1.96
C HIS A 16 11.72 3.82 -2.57
N LEU A 17 11.10 2.84 -3.22
CA LEU A 17 9.73 3.01 -3.71
C LEU A 17 8.77 3.46 -2.61
N HIS A 18 8.80 2.81 -1.45
CA HIS A 18 7.89 3.11 -0.34
C HIS A 18 8.05 4.54 0.17
N LEU A 19 9.29 5.04 0.26
CA LEU A 19 9.55 6.43 0.63
C LEU A 19 9.01 7.41 -0.42
N ASP A 20 9.27 7.15 -1.69
CA ASP A 20 8.86 8.02 -2.79
C ASP A 20 7.33 8.08 -2.93
N VAL A 21 6.63 6.94 -2.87
CA VAL A 21 5.16 6.93 -2.98
C VAL A 21 4.48 7.55 -1.75
N TRP A 22 5.15 7.58 -0.60
CA TRP A 22 4.67 8.33 0.55
C TRP A 22 4.74 9.83 0.32
N ASP A 23 5.86 10.33 -0.22
CA ASP A 23 5.96 11.73 -0.61
C ASP A 23 4.91 12.08 -1.68
N ASP A 24 4.76 11.22 -2.70
CA ASP A 24 3.73 11.37 -3.74
C ASP A 24 2.32 11.48 -3.17
N ALA A 25 1.99 10.64 -2.19
CA ALA A 25 0.63 10.52 -1.66
C ALA A 25 0.30 11.57 -0.59
N TYR A 26 1.28 11.97 0.22
CA TYR A 26 1.03 12.67 1.48
C TYR A 26 1.65 14.05 1.59
N THR A 27 2.46 14.51 0.62
CA THR A 27 2.93 15.91 0.60
C THR A 27 1.73 16.86 0.60
N GLY A 28 1.69 17.75 1.60
CA GLY A 28 0.57 18.66 1.82
C GLY A 28 -0.63 18.09 2.60
N LEU A 29 -0.63 16.80 2.93
CA LEU A 29 -1.65 16.16 3.78
C LEU A 29 -1.13 15.85 5.18
N VAL A 30 0.15 15.49 5.31
CA VAL A 30 0.81 15.30 6.60
C VAL A 30 1.89 16.37 6.79
N GLU A 31 2.30 16.58 8.04
CA GLU A 31 3.40 17.50 8.35
C GLU A 31 4.69 17.05 7.64
N GLN A 32 5.41 18.00 7.03
CA GLN A 32 6.67 17.71 6.33
C GLN A 32 7.68 16.97 7.21
N ARG A 33 7.73 17.30 8.51
CA ARG A 33 8.58 16.61 9.49
C ARG A 33 8.38 15.09 9.47
N VAL A 34 7.14 14.61 9.34
CA VAL A 34 6.82 13.17 9.31
C VAL A 34 7.44 12.52 8.07
N LEU A 35 7.37 13.19 6.91
CA LEU A 35 7.98 12.69 5.67
C LEU A 35 9.51 12.67 5.77
N ASP A 36 10.10 13.73 6.33
CA ASP A 36 11.56 13.85 6.49
C ASP A 36 12.11 12.78 7.45
N GLU A 37 11.45 12.57 8.60
CA GLU A 37 11.83 11.55 9.57
C GLU A 37 11.83 10.13 8.98
N ARG A 38 10.95 9.84 8.03
CA ARG A 38 10.91 8.55 7.35
C ARG A 38 12.16 8.28 6.51
N ARG A 39 12.88 9.31 6.07
CA ARG A 39 14.10 9.22 5.25
C ARG A 39 15.39 9.16 6.07
N THR A 40 15.33 9.23 7.41
CA THR A 40 16.53 9.35 8.26
C THR A 40 17.34 8.07 8.40
N ASP A 41 16.71 6.89 8.32
CA ASP A 41 17.41 5.60 8.52
C ASP A 41 17.01 4.59 7.44
N VAL A 42 17.46 4.87 6.22
CA VAL A 42 17.21 3.99 5.07
C VAL A 42 17.80 2.58 5.27
N PRO A 43 19.03 2.40 5.78
CA PRO A 43 19.58 1.06 6.01
C PRO A 43 18.72 0.19 6.94
N ALA A 44 18.23 0.74 8.05
CA ALA A 44 17.36 0.00 8.95
C ALA A 44 16.00 -0.37 8.30
N ARG A 45 15.49 0.48 7.40
CA ARG A 45 14.28 0.18 6.63
C ARG A 45 14.50 -0.95 5.63
N VAL A 46 15.65 -0.97 4.96
CA VAL A 46 16.02 -2.07 4.05
C VAL A 46 16.08 -3.39 4.80
N GLU A 47 16.75 -3.42 5.97
CA GLU A 47 16.83 -4.64 6.78
C GLU A 47 15.44 -5.08 7.29
N ARG A 48 14.59 -4.14 7.66
CA ARG A 48 13.21 -4.45 8.05
C ARG A 48 12.44 -5.09 6.88
N TRP A 49 12.50 -4.52 5.67
CA TRP A 49 11.86 -5.09 4.50
C TRP A 49 12.43 -6.46 4.16
N ARG A 50 13.76 -6.64 4.24
CA ARG A 50 14.40 -7.94 4.01
C ARG A 50 13.87 -8.99 4.98
N GLY A 51 13.77 -8.64 6.27
CA GLY A 51 13.19 -9.53 7.29
C GLY A 51 11.71 -9.87 7.03
N ILE A 52 10.90 -8.89 6.64
CA ILE A 52 9.49 -9.08 6.29
C ILE A 52 9.37 -10.02 5.08
N LEU A 53 10.19 -9.82 4.04
CA LEU A 53 10.12 -10.60 2.81
C LEU A 53 10.68 -12.02 2.96
N ALA A 54 11.63 -12.24 3.87
CA ALA A 54 12.19 -13.55 4.18
C ALA A 54 11.34 -14.37 5.18
N GLY A 55 10.46 -13.69 5.93
CA GLY A 55 9.63 -14.34 6.94
C GLY A 55 8.44 -15.12 6.37
N PRO A 56 7.78 -15.95 7.20
CA PRO A 56 6.57 -16.64 6.80
C PRO A 56 5.45 -15.63 6.52
N ARG A 57 4.72 -15.84 5.43
CA ARG A 57 3.63 -14.98 4.99
C ARG A 57 2.45 -15.83 4.56
N GLU A 58 1.26 -15.47 5.02
CA GLU A 58 0.03 -16.11 4.55
C GLU A 58 -0.35 -15.62 3.14
N GLU A 59 -0.07 -14.35 2.86
CA GLU A 59 -0.36 -13.72 1.57
C GLU A 59 0.91 -13.08 0.98
N PRO A 60 1.12 -13.17 -0.34
CA PRO A 60 2.28 -12.56 -0.97
C PRO A 60 2.18 -11.03 -0.97
N LEU A 61 3.34 -10.35 -0.92
CA LEU A 61 3.44 -8.95 -1.30
C LEU A 61 3.57 -8.87 -2.82
N TRP A 62 2.70 -8.11 -3.45
CA TRP A 62 2.68 -7.90 -4.89
C TRP A 62 3.41 -6.63 -5.30
N LEU A 63 4.24 -6.73 -6.32
CA LEU A 63 4.95 -5.62 -6.95
C LEU A 63 4.40 -5.37 -8.35
N ALA A 64 4.21 -4.09 -8.68
CA ALA A 64 4.04 -3.64 -10.05
C ALA A 64 5.39 -3.18 -10.59
N VAL A 65 5.78 -3.70 -11.74
CA VAL A 65 7.11 -3.52 -12.32
C VAL A 65 6.98 -3.01 -13.76
N GLU A 66 7.69 -1.95 -14.09
CA GLU A 66 7.97 -1.56 -15.48
C GLU A 66 9.29 -2.15 -15.92
N VAL A 67 9.34 -2.61 -17.17
CA VAL A 67 10.56 -3.15 -17.77
C VAL A 67 11.02 -2.17 -18.85
N GLY A 68 12.20 -1.64 -18.66
CA GLY A 68 12.83 -0.74 -19.62
C GLY A 68 13.31 -1.46 -20.89
N PRO A 69 13.71 -0.71 -21.93
CA PRO A 69 14.20 -1.29 -23.20
C PRO A 69 15.42 -2.22 -23.05
N GLY A 70 16.23 -2.02 -22.00
CA GLY A 70 17.40 -2.84 -21.68
C GLY A 70 17.08 -4.07 -20.84
N GLY A 71 15.82 -4.27 -20.43
CA GLY A 71 15.41 -5.35 -19.53
C GLY A 71 15.49 -4.98 -18.04
N ASP A 72 15.93 -3.77 -17.70
CA ASP A 72 15.99 -3.29 -16.33
C ASP A 72 14.57 -3.13 -15.75
N GLU A 73 14.38 -3.58 -14.52
CA GLU A 73 13.12 -3.49 -13.81
C GLU A 73 13.08 -2.24 -12.90
N GLU A 74 12.01 -1.46 -13.01
CA GLU A 74 11.68 -0.39 -12.06
C GLU A 74 10.43 -0.78 -11.29
N LEU A 75 10.51 -0.75 -9.94
CA LEU A 75 9.33 -0.92 -9.10
C LEU A 75 8.49 0.37 -9.13
N VAL A 76 7.21 0.25 -9.47
CA VAL A 76 6.31 1.39 -9.65
C VAL A 76 5.09 1.37 -8.74
N GLY A 77 4.89 0.29 -8.01
CA GLY A 77 3.83 0.15 -7.02
C GLY A 77 3.93 -1.16 -6.27
N PHE A 78 3.23 -1.25 -5.16
CA PHE A 78 3.11 -2.49 -4.39
C PHE A 78 1.81 -2.55 -3.63
N ALA A 79 1.38 -3.78 -3.29
CA ALA A 79 0.27 -4.04 -2.40
C ALA A 79 0.56 -5.21 -1.48
N SER A 80 0.06 -5.13 -0.26
CA SER A 80 0.08 -6.22 0.71
C SER A 80 -1.24 -6.32 1.44
N ALA A 81 -1.66 -7.53 1.74
CA ALA A 81 -2.83 -7.84 2.52
C ALA A 81 -2.48 -8.96 3.51
N GLY A 82 -3.36 -9.20 4.44
CA GLY A 82 -3.22 -10.28 5.40
C GLY A 82 -4.37 -10.35 6.37
N PRO A 83 -4.23 -11.12 7.48
CA PRO A 83 -5.24 -11.24 8.49
C PRO A 83 -5.69 -9.89 9.04
N ALA A 84 -7.00 -9.77 9.30
CA ALA A 84 -7.57 -8.62 9.98
C ALA A 84 -6.91 -8.40 11.34
N ARG A 85 -6.51 -7.18 11.64
CA ARG A 85 -5.90 -6.77 12.93
C ARG A 85 -6.92 -6.12 13.86
N ASP A 86 -8.02 -5.59 13.32
CA ASP A 86 -9.12 -5.01 14.08
C ASP A 86 -10.07 -6.10 14.55
N GLY A 87 -10.38 -6.10 15.86
CA GLY A 87 -11.24 -7.13 16.47
C GLY A 87 -12.75 -6.88 16.32
N ASP A 88 -13.14 -5.75 15.75
CA ASP A 88 -14.52 -5.27 15.60
C ASP A 88 -15.05 -5.30 14.16
N VAL A 89 -14.35 -6.00 13.27
CA VAL A 89 -14.74 -6.16 11.86
C VAL A 89 -15.16 -7.60 11.55
N ASP A 90 -16.21 -7.77 10.73
CA ASP A 90 -16.71 -9.08 10.31
C ASP A 90 -16.00 -9.60 9.04
N THR A 91 -14.75 -9.21 8.81
CA THR A 91 -13.95 -9.70 7.68
C THR A 91 -12.59 -10.19 8.16
N ALA A 92 -12.12 -11.29 7.56
CA ALA A 92 -10.83 -11.88 7.90
C ALA A 92 -9.64 -11.22 7.21
N THR A 93 -9.88 -10.29 6.26
CA THR A 93 -8.83 -9.72 5.41
C THR A 93 -8.70 -8.22 5.61
N GLU A 94 -7.48 -7.76 5.80
CA GLU A 94 -7.11 -6.35 5.76
C GLU A 94 -6.16 -6.07 4.59
N LEU A 95 -6.45 -5.04 3.81
CA LEU A 95 -5.50 -4.48 2.86
C LEU A 95 -4.55 -3.55 3.63
N TRP A 96 -3.33 -4.02 3.89
CA TRP A 96 -2.36 -3.29 4.71
C TRP A 96 -1.68 -2.14 3.97
N SER A 97 -1.47 -2.32 2.67
CA SER A 97 -0.84 -1.30 1.83
C SER A 97 -1.26 -1.43 0.38
N LEU A 98 -1.40 -0.28 -0.29
CA LEU A 98 -1.55 -0.17 -1.72
C LEU A 98 -0.98 1.19 -2.16
N TYR A 99 0.15 1.16 -2.82
CA TYR A 99 0.83 2.36 -3.29
C TYR A 99 1.25 2.23 -4.74
N VAL A 100 1.15 3.33 -5.46
CA VAL A 100 1.56 3.45 -6.87
C VAL A 100 2.20 4.82 -7.06
N ARG A 101 3.31 4.90 -7.81
CA ARG A 101 3.95 6.17 -8.17
C ARG A 101 2.94 7.13 -8.81
N ALA A 102 3.03 8.42 -8.48
CA ALA A 102 2.06 9.43 -8.91
C ALA A 102 1.86 9.47 -10.43
N ARG A 103 2.94 9.30 -11.21
CA ARG A 103 2.89 9.28 -12.66
C ARG A 103 2.00 8.19 -13.28
N LEU A 104 1.64 7.19 -12.48
CA LEU A 104 0.81 6.05 -12.92
C LEU A 104 -0.58 6.04 -12.27
N TRP A 105 -0.96 7.10 -11.57
CA TRP A 105 -2.32 7.21 -11.07
C TRP A 105 -3.32 7.29 -12.24
N GLY A 106 -4.46 6.62 -12.09
CA GLY A 106 -5.49 6.57 -13.13
C GLY A 106 -5.19 5.64 -14.32
N THR A 107 -4.05 4.94 -14.33
CA THR A 107 -3.67 4.05 -15.43
C THR A 107 -4.10 2.59 -15.26
N GLY A 108 -4.75 2.25 -14.13
CA GLY A 108 -5.19 0.89 -13.82
C GLY A 108 -4.21 0.07 -12.98
N VAL A 109 -2.98 0.55 -12.73
CA VAL A 109 -1.97 -0.15 -11.92
C VAL A 109 -2.48 -0.44 -10.50
N GLY A 110 -3.10 0.55 -9.84
CA GLY A 110 -3.68 0.37 -8.51
C GLY A 110 -4.78 -0.68 -8.48
N TYR A 111 -5.62 -0.73 -9.51
CA TYR A 111 -6.65 -1.76 -9.64
C TYR A 111 -6.03 -3.16 -9.80
N ALA A 112 -5.03 -3.31 -10.67
CA ALA A 112 -4.36 -4.59 -10.88
C ALA A 112 -3.69 -5.11 -9.59
N LEU A 113 -3.04 -4.21 -8.81
CA LEU A 113 -2.45 -4.55 -7.51
C LEU A 113 -3.52 -4.94 -6.48
N LEU A 114 -4.64 -4.22 -6.41
CA LEU A 114 -5.76 -4.54 -5.52
C LEU A 114 -6.31 -5.94 -5.82
N GLN A 115 -6.54 -6.23 -7.11
CA GLN A 115 -7.03 -7.53 -7.56
C GLN A 115 -6.04 -8.66 -7.24
N ALA A 116 -4.73 -8.43 -7.39
CA ALA A 116 -3.71 -9.41 -7.05
C ALA A 116 -3.64 -9.66 -5.53
N ALA A 117 -3.82 -8.62 -4.70
CA ALA A 117 -3.70 -8.73 -3.26
C ALA A 117 -4.94 -9.34 -2.58
N ILE A 118 -6.13 -8.90 -2.95
CA ILE A 118 -7.38 -9.31 -2.27
C ILE A 118 -8.49 -9.81 -3.21
N GLY A 119 -8.36 -9.61 -4.54
CA GLY A 119 -9.42 -9.99 -5.47
C GLY A 119 -10.77 -9.38 -5.07
N ASP A 120 -11.84 -10.21 -5.12
CA ASP A 120 -13.21 -9.81 -4.76
C ASP A 120 -13.59 -10.18 -3.32
N ARG A 121 -12.62 -10.55 -2.49
CA ARG A 121 -12.85 -10.90 -1.08
C ARG A 121 -13.42 -9.72 -0.28
N ALA A 122 -14.23 -10.03 0.74
CA ALA A 122 -14.52 -9.07 1.80
C ALA A 122 -13.21 -8.60 2.44
N ALA A 123 -13.07 -7.30 2.63
CA ALA A 123 -11.86 -6.72 3.20
C ALA A 123 -12.15 -5.35 3.80
N TYR A 124 -11.26 -4.91 4.69
CA TYR A 124 -11.22 -3.52 5.11
C TYR A 124 -9.82 -2.92 4.93
N LEU A 125 -9.74 -1.63 5.02
CA LEU A 125 -8.51 -0.85 4.95
C LEU A 125 -8.62 0.42 5.80
N TRP A 126 -7.46 1.01 6.10
CA TRP A 126 -7.36 2.34 6.67
C TRP A 126 -6.79 3.32 5.64
N VAL A 127 -7.37 4.51 5.54
CA VAL A 127 -6.95 5.57 4.61
C VAL A 127 -6.85 6.90 5.33
N LEU A 128 -5.83 7.70 5.02
CA LEU A 128 -5.66 9.04 5.62
C LEU A 128 -6.81 9.95 5.20
N ALA A 129 -7.43 10.61 6.17
CA ALA A 129 -8.45 11.63 5.92
C ALA A 129 -7.86 12.78 5.06
N GLY A 130 -8.62 13.22 4.06
CA GLY A 130 -8.17 14.21 3.09
C GLY A 130 -7.43 13.62 1.89
N ASN A 131 -7.10 12.34 1.89
CA ASN A 131 -6.60 11.66 0.69
C ASN A 131 -7.78 11.27 -0.22
N ASP A 132 -8.47 12.29 -0.75
CA ASP A 132 -9.71 12.13 -1.54
C ASP A 132 -9.49 11.28 -2.79
N ARG A 133 -8.29 11.32 -3.36
CA ARG A 133 -7.91 10.47 -4.51
C ARG A 133 -7.97 8.98 -4.13
N ALA A 134 -7.38 8.60 -3.00
CA ALA A 134 -7.39 7.21 -2.55
C ALA A 134 -8.80 6.78 -2.11
N ILE A 135 -9.50 7.63 -1.35
CA ILE A 135 -10.88 7.37 -0.92
C ILE A 135 -11.76 7.12 -2.16
N GLY A 136 -11.74 8.01 -3.14
CA GLY A 136 -12.51 7.85 -4.37
C GLY A 136 -12.09 6.62 -5.21
N PHE A 137 -10.82 6.23 -5.18
CA PHE A 137 -10.38 4.98 -5.78
C PHE A 137 -11.03 3.78 -5.07
N TYR A 138 -10.96 3.69 -3.75
CA TYR A 138 -11.54 2.59 -2.99
C TYR A 138 -13.06 2.53 -3.08
N GLU A 139 -13.74 3.68 -3.13
CA GLU A 139 -15.20 3.74 -3.35
C GLU A 139 -15.61 3.10 -4.67
N ARG A 140 -14.85 3.34 -5.75
CA ARG A 140 -15.08 2.69 -7.06
C ARG A 140 -14.84 1.17 -7.03
N GLN A 141 -14.08 0.69 -6.04
CA GLN A 141 -13.83 -0.75 -5.83
C GLN A 141 -14.80 -1.36 -4.78
N GLY A 142 -15.86 -0.64 -4.43
CA GLY A 142 -16.91 -1.14 -3.56
C GLY A 142 -16.69 -0.92 -2.07
N PHE A 143 -15.59 -0.28 -1.66
CA PHE A 143 -15.37 0.09 -0.27
C PHE A 143 -16.27 1.27 0.14
N ARG A 144 -16.66 1.29 1.41
CA ARG A 144 -17.45 2.38 2.00
C ARG A 144 -16.88 2.70 3.38
N LEU A 145 -16.90 3.99 3.73
CA LEU A 145 -16.57 4.44 5.09
C LEU A 145 -17.58 3.81 6.08
N ASP A 146 -17.10 3.26 7.17
CA ASP A 146 -17.93 2.69 8.23
C ASP A 146 -18.14 3.64 9.43
N GLY A 147 -17.49 4.79 9.40
CA GLY A 147 -17.54 5.81 10.45
C GLY A 147 -16.46 5.66 11.52
N THR A 148 -15.67 4.59 11.50
CA THR A 148 -14.57 4.38 12.44
C THR A 148 -13.38 5.26 12.07
N VAL A 149 -12.81 5.90 13.08
CA VAL A 149 -11.69 6.85 12.97
C VAL A 149 -10.60 6.46 13.95
N ASP A 150 -9.36 6.53 13.52
CA ASP A 150 -8.17 6.40 14.36
C ASP A 150 -7.29 7.66 14.21
N GLU A 151 -6.78 8.17 15.34
CA GLU A 151 -5.91 9.34 15.37
C GLU A 151 -4.48 8.87 15.63
N LEU A 152 -3.64 8.94 14.61
CA LEU A 152 -2.24 8.55 14.66
C LEU A 152 -1.32 9.76 14.54
N ASP A 153 -0.02 9.58 14.74
CA ASP A 153 0.99 10.66 14.69
C ASP A 153 1.06 11.34 13.31
N ASP A 154 0.74 10.62 12.25
CA ASP A 154 0.71 11.10 10.87
C ASP A 154 -0.65 11.67 10.44
N GLY A 155 -1.66 11.62 11.32
CA GLY A 155 -2.98 12.21 11.12
C GLY A 155 -4.14 11.28 11.40
N ARG A 156 -5.32 11.76 11.00
CA ARG A 156 -6.58 11.04 11.16
C ARG A 156 -6.74 9.99 10.07
N HIS A 157 -7.00 8.75 10.45
CA HIS A 157 -7.27 7.63 9.55
C HIS A 157 -8.75 7.24 9.59
N LEU A 158 -9.30 6.95 8.43
CA LEU A 158 -10.68 6.53 8.24
C LEU A 158 -10.70 5.07 7.80
N ARG A 159 -11.59 4.27 8.39
CA ARG A 159 -11.76 2.89 7.99
C ARG A 159 -12.78 2.76 6.86
N MET A 160 -12.46 1.94 5.88
CA MET A 160 -13.36 1.59 4.77
C MET A 160 -13.50 0.08 4.69
N LEU A 161 -14.75 -0.40 4.50
CA LEU A 161 -15.09 -1.81 4.38
C LEU A 161 -15.68 -2.12 3.01
N ARG A 162 -15.41 -3.32 2.51
CA ARG A 162 -16.04 -3.90 1.33
C ARG A 162 -16.58 -5.29 1.66
N ALA A 163 -17.85 -5.55 1.34
CA ALA A 163 -18.39 -6.90 1.35
C ALA A 163 -17.76 -7.74 0.24
N GLY A 164 -17.60 -9.03 0.46
CA GLY A 164 -17.22 -9.98 -0.58
C GLY A 164 -18.39 -10.21 -1.57
N THR A 165 -18.07 -10.55 -2.80
CA THR A 165 -19.03 -10.98 -3.83
C THR A 165 -19.07 -12.48 -3.93
#